data_b202c20dd121a42e1b939910034c4433
#
_entry.id   b202c20dd121a42e1b939910034c4433
#
_cell.length_a   1.000
_cell.length_b   1.000
_cell.length_c   1.000
_cell.angle_alpha   90.00
_cell.angle_beta   90.00
_cell.angle_gamma   90.00
#
_symmetry.space_group_name_H-M   'P 1'
#
loop_
_entity.id
_entity.type
_entity.pdbx_description
1 polymer ?
#
loop_
_entity_poly.entity_id
_entity_poly.type
_entity_poly.pdbx_seq_one_letter_code
_entity_poly.pdbx_strand_id
1 'polypeptide(L)'
;MISACVSGSKTKVDDIKYLASSKVFLLSIERIKIESGQMNKKINSICRFDFVDKVKSKNIDQGNKEEILNLIGIDYLKNKDDYEINLIFDNNSHIVLTTETIEVRLEDQNEIK
;
A
#
# COMPACT_ATOMS: atom_id res chain seq x y z
N MET A 1 -11.85 4.41 7.29
CA MET A 1 -11.27 4.24 5.97
C MET A 1 -9.76 4.18 6.05
N ILE A 2 -9.18 3.20 5.40
CA ILE A 2 -7.77 2.95 5.56
C ILE A 2 -6.88 4.02 4.93
N SER A 3 -7.40 4.71 3.94
CA SER A 3 -6.62 5.75 3.26
C SER A 3 -6.15 6.85 4.19
N ALA A 4 -6.99 7.23 5.15
CA ALA A 4 -6.63 8.27 6.09
C ALA A 4 -5.49 7.84 7.01
N CYS A 5 -5.36 6.55 7.27
CA CYS A 5 -4.33 6.06 8.15
C CYS A 5 -2.97 5.92 7.48
N VAL A 6 -2.95 5.75 6.16
CA VAL A 6 -1.69 5.48 5.46
C VAL A 6 -1.19 6.64 4.64
N SER A 7 -1.99 7.69 4.48
CA SER A 7 -1.59 8.86 3.73
C SER A 7 -0.34 9.47 4.36
N GLY A 8 0.66 9.77 3.55
CA GLY A 8 1.94 10.27 4.04
C GLY A 8 2.93 9.18 4.44
N SER A 9 2.55 7.92 4.29
CA SER A 9 3.44 6.82 4.62
C SER A 9 4.47 6.59 3.52
N LYS A 10 5.55 5.93 3.87
CA LYS A 10 6.63 5.66 2.93
C LYS A 10 6.76 4.17 2.70
N THR A 11 7.12 3.81 1.47
CA THR A 11 7.43 2.42 1.15
C THR A 11 8.60 2.39 0.18
N LYS A 12 9.38 1.33 0.23
CA LYS A 12 10.42 1.10 -0.77
C LYS A 12 9.85 0.24 -1.87
N VAL A 13 10.36 0.43 -3.08
CA VAL A 13 9.95 -0.39 -4.21
C VAL A 13 10.14 -1.87 -3.89
N ASP A 14 11.23 -2.22 -3.20
CA ASP A 14 11.51 -3.61 -2.85
C ASP A 14 10.51 -4.20 -1.86
N ASP A 15 9.75 -3.37 -1.18
CA ASP A 15 8.75 -3.81 -0.20
C ASP A 15 7.37 -3.96 -0.79
N ILE A 16 7.24 -3.85 -2.09
CA ILE A 16 5.99 -4.03 -2.80
C ILE A 16 6.02 -5.41 -3.45
N LYS A 17 5.07 -6.26 -3.10
CA LYS A 17 5.07 -7.63 -3.58
C LYS A 17 3.69 -8.05 -4.03
N TYR A 18 3.65 -8.79 -5.11
CA TYR A 18 2.40 -9.36 -5.61
C TYR A 18 2.57 -10.87 -5.72
N LEU A 19 1.74 -11.59 -4.98
CA LEU A 19 1.76 -13.05 -4.97
C LEU A 19 0.63 -13.53 -5.89
N ALA A 20 0.96 -13.70 -7.16
CA ALA A 20 -0.06 -13.98 -8.17
C ALA A 20 -0.79 -15.29 -7.91
N SER A 21 -0.08 -16.30 -7.43
CA SER A 21 -0.71 -17.60 -7.20
C SER A 21 -1.76 -17.54 -6.10
N SER A 22 -1.59 -16.63 -5.14
CA SER A 22 -2.52 -16.44 -4.05
C SER A 22 -3.45 -15.27 -4.26
N LYS A 23 -3.23 -14.49 -5.32
CA LYS A 23 -3.98 -13.27 -5.62
C LYS A 23 -3.91 -12.27 -4.48
N VAL A 24 -2.73 -12.13 -3.89
CA VAL A 24 -2.51 -11.24 -2.75
C VAL A 24 -1.45 -10.21 -3.10
N PHE A 25 -1.74 -8.96 -2.83
CA PHE A 25 -0.80 -7.86 -3.01
C PHE A 25 -0.42 -7.32 -1.64
N LEU A 26 0.87 -7.22 -1.39
CA LEU A 26 1.39 -6.75 -0.10
C LEU A 26 2.18 -5.48 -0.30
N LEU A 27 1.92 -4.51 0.55
CA LEU A 27 2.60 -3.23 0.54
C LEU A 27 3.07 -2.93 1.96
N SER A 28 4.38 -2.98 2.17
CA SER A 28 4.94 -2.63 3.48
C SER A 28 5.17 -1.14 3.54
N ILE A 29 4.66 -0.50 4.55
CA ILE A 29 4.78 0.94 4.69
C ILE A 29 5.35 1.29 6.05
N GLU A 30 6.02 2.43 6.12
CA GLU A 30 6.45 3.03 7.37
C GLU A 30 5.57 4.23 7.61
N ARG A 31 4.90 4.25 8.73
CA ARG A 31 4.03 5.37 9.08
C ARG A 31 4.35 5.85 10.48
N ILE A 32 3.89 7.04 10.80
CA ILE A 32 4.12 7.64 12.10
C ILE A 32 2.85 7.51 12.91
N LYS A 33 2.97 6.93 14.08
CA LYS A 33 1.86 6.83 15.01
C LYS A 33 2.05 7.90 16.08
N ILE A 34 1.02 8.73 16.24
CA ILE A 34 1.04 9.78 17.22
C ILE A 34 0.32 9.30 18.46
N GLU A 35 1.02 9.31 19.59
CA GLU A 35 0.43 8.91 20.84
C GLU A 35 0.27 10.11 21.75
N SER A 36 -0.83 10.14 22.45
CA SER A 36 -1.17 11.26 23.29
C SER A 36 -0.07 11.51 24.33
N GLY A 37 0.43 12.71 24.36
CA GLY A 37 1.43 13.10 25.34
C GLY A 37 2.78 12.46 25.16
N GLN A 38 3.00 11.80 24.04
CA GLN A 38 4.23 11.07 23.81
C GLN A 38 4.88 11.50 22.51
N MET A 39 6.10 11.06 22.32
CA MET A 39 6.77 11.27 21.07
C MET A 39 6.15 10.39 20.00
N ASN A 40 6.22 10.84 18.76
CA ASN A 40 5.74 10.05 17.64
C ASN A 40 6.60 8.82 17.46
N LYS A 41 5.99 7.72 17.11
CA LYS A 41 6.69 6.48 16.85
C LYS A 41 6.55 6.09 15.41
N LYS A 42 7.61 5.55 14.86
CA LYS A 42 7.55 4.96 13.52
C LYS A 42 7.13 3.51 13.64
N ILE A 43 6.16 3.14 12.85
CA ILE A 43 5.63 1.79 12.86
C ILE A 43 5.64 1.25 11.45
N ASN A 44 6.13 0.03 11.28
CA ASN A 44 6.02 -0.65 10.02
C ASN A 44 4.70 -1.37 9.97
N SER A 45 3.98 -1.20 8.89
CA SER A 45 2.69 -1.83 8.71
C SER A 45 2.64 -2.49 7.35
N ILE A 46 1.86 -3.54 7.23
CA ILE A 46 1.66 -4.20 5.96
C ILE A 46 0.20 -4.02 5.56
N CYS A 47 -0.01 -3.45 4.38
CA CYS A 47 -1.32 -3.39 3.78
C CYS A 47 -1.47 -4.63 2.91
N ARG A 48 -2.45 -5.45 3.21
CA ARG A 48 -2.71 -6.66 2.46
C ARG A 48 -4.01 -6.50 1.68
N PHE A 49 -3.92 -6.74 0.37
CA PHE A 49 -5.08 -6.67 -0.51
C PHE A 49 -5.33 -8.07 -1.06
N ASP A 50 -6.51 -8.62 -0.80
CA ASP A 50 -6.86 -9.96 -1.23
C ASP A 50 -7.65 -9.93 -2.54
N PHE A 51 -7.69 -11.05 -3.22
CA PHE A 51 -8.45 -11.21 -4.46
C PHE A 51 -7.99 -10.30 -5.57
N VAL A 52 -6.69 -10.05 -5.63
CA VAL A 52 -6.11 -9.17 -6.65
C VAL A 52 -5.80 -10.00 -7.89
N ASP A 53 -6.50 -9.71 -8.98
CA ASP A 53 -6.31 -10.43 -10.23
C ASP A 53 -5.20 -9.86 -11.08
N LYS A 54 -5.02 -8.55 -11.04
CA LYS A 54 -4.02 -7.87 -11.87
C LYS A 54 -3.40 -6.72 -11.10
N VAL A 55 -2.14 -6.44 -11.42
CA VAL A 55 -1.41 -5.31 -10.85
C VAL A 55 -0.73 -4.58 -12.01
N LYS A 56 -0.93 -3.27 -12.07
CA LYS A 56 -0.24 -2.41 -13.03
C LYS A 56 0.45 -1.31 -12.26
N SER A 57 1.67 -0.98 -12.67
CA SER A 57 2.38 0.14 -12.07
C SER A 57 2.70 1.17 -13.14
N LYS A 58 2.80 2.42 -12.75
CA LYS A 58 3.10 3.51 -13.64
C LYS A 58 4.11 4.43 -12.99
N ASN A 59 5.14 4.77 -13.73
CA ASN A 59 6.21 5.67 -13.26
C ASN A 59 6.93 5.13 -12.02
N ILE A 60 7.04 3.81 -11.91
CA ILE A 60 7.79 3.18 -10.84
C ILE A 60 8.91 2.38 -11.48
N ASP A 61 10.15 2.69 -11.10
CA ASP A 61 11.30 2.00 -11.62
C ASP A 61 11.53 0.75 -10.76
N GLN A 62 11.07 -0.37 -11.26
CA GLN A 62 11.19 -1.62 -10.51
C GLN A 62 12.61 -2.12 -10.43
N GLY A 63 13.50 -1.59 -11.24
CA GLY A 63 14.93 -1.90 -11.14
C GLY A 63 15.61 -1.16 -10.01
N ASN A 64 15.02 -0.09 -9.52
CA ASN A 64 15.58 0.69 -8.42
C ASN A 64 14.88 0.32 -7.12
N LYS A 65 15.31 -0.79 -6.54
CA LYS A 65 14.62 -1.35 -5.37
C LYS A 65 14.76 -0.51 -4.13
N GLU A 66 15.74 0.38 -4.10
CA GLU A 66 15.94 1.23 -2.95
C GLU A 66 15.14 2.52 -3.02
N GLU A 67 14.45 2.76 -4.12
CA GLU A 67 13.67 3.98 -4.24
C GLU A 67 12.55 4.01 -3.22
N ILE A 68 12.36 5.16 -2.57
CA ILE A 68 11.33 5.33 -1.57
C ILE A 68 10.19 6.12 -2.19
N LEU A 69 8.99 5.58 -2.07
CA LEU A 69 7.79 6.22 -2.57
C LEU A 69 6.96 6.69 -1.40
N ASN A 70 6.37 7.87 -1.53
CA ASN A 70 5.49 8.39 -0.49
C ASN A 70 4.05 8.16 -0.93
N LEU A 71 3.31 7.43 -0.12
CA LEU A 71 1.92 7.12 -0.43
C LEU A 71 1.06 8.32 -0.08
N ILE A 72 0.40 8.88 -1.07
CA ILE A 72 -0.43 10.06 -0.91
C ILE A 72 -1.86 9.68 -0.58
N GLY A 73 -2.37 8.64 -1.20
CA GLY A 73 -3.73 8.22 -0.95
C GLY A 73 -4.07 6.93 -1.64
N ILE A 74 -5.26 6.43 -1.32
CA ILE A 74 -5.80 5.21 -1.91
C ILE A 74 -7.21 5.53 -2.37
N ASP A 75 -7.49 5.23 -3.63
CA ASP A 75 -8.80 5.45 -4.20
C ASP A 75 -9.32 4.14 -4.76
N TYR A 76 -10.60 4.03 -4.95
CA TYR A 76 -11.15 2.86 -5.60
C TYR A 76 -12.28 3.23 -6.52
N LEU A 77 -12.50 2.37 -7.51
CA LEU A 77 -13.53 2.57 -8.50
C LEU A 77 -14.20 1.24 -8.76
N LYS A 78 -15.51 1.22 -8.78
CA LYS A 78 -16.25 0.02 -9.10
C LYS A 78 -16.49 -0.04 -10.59
N ASN A 79 -16.05 -1.13 -11.21
CA ASN A 79 -16.34 -1.40 -12.61
C ASN A 79 -17.55 -2.33 -12.68
N LYS A 80 -17.87 -2.80 -13.87
CA LYS A 80 -19.03 -3.64 -14.06
C LYS A 80 -18.91 -4.96 -13.30
N ASP A 81 -17.74 -5.61 -13.42
CA ASP A 81 -17.55 -6.93 -12.83
C ASP A 81 -16.49 -6.98 -11.75
N ASP A 82 -15.77 -5.90 -11.54
CA ASP A 82 -14.67 -5.91 -10.57
C ASP A 82 -14.47 -4.51 -10.01
N TYR A 83 -13.38 -4.35 -9.27
CA TYR A 83 -13.02 -3.07 -8.68
C TYR A 83 -11.59 -2.75 -9.05
N GLU A 84 -11.29 -1.46 -9.13
CA GLU A 84 -9.91 -1.00 -9.28
C GLU A 84 -9.53 -0.21 -8.04
N ILE A 85 -8.40 -0.56 -7.46
CA ILE A 85 -7.85 0.16 -6.33
C ILE A 85 -6.61 0.89 -6.82
N ASN A 86 -6.59 2.20 -6.66
CA ASN A 86 -5.47 3.03 -7.06
C ASN A 86 -4.66 3.41 -5.84
N LEU A 87 -3.39 3.00 -5.83
CA LEU A 87 -2.44 3.45 -4.82
C LEU A 87 -1.67 4.61 -5.43
N ILE A 88 -1.84 5.79 -4.88
CA ILE A 88 -1.30 7.01 -5.45
C ILE A 88 -0.09 7.43 -4.65
N PHE A 89 1.04 7.56 -5.34
CA PHE A 89 2.30 7.96 -4.73
C PHE A 89 2.73 9.30 -5.29
N ASP A 90 3.74 9.89 -4.67
CA ASP A 90 4.30 11.14 -5.19
C ASP A 90 5.02 10.88 -6.52
N ASN A 91 5.44 11.95 -7.18
CA ASN A 91 6.12 11.89 -8.48
C ASN A 91 5.28 11.25 -9.57
N ASN A 92 3.96 11.36 -9.46
CA ASN A 92 3.02 10.80 -10.45
C ASN A 92 3.13 9.29 -10.58
N SER A 93 3.57 8.63 -9.54
CA SER A 93 3.64 7.16 -9.54
C SER A 93 2.34 6.58 -9.01
N HIS A 94 1.89 5.51 -9.62
CA HIS A 94 0.72 4.81 -9.10
C HIS A 94 0.78 3.33 -9.36
N ILE A 95 0.03 2.60 -8.54
CA ILE A 95 -0.19 1.18 -8.74
C ILE A 95 -1.69 0.98 -8.79
N VAL A 96 -2.16 0.26 -9.80
CA VAL A 96 -3.57 -0.05 -9.95
C VAL A 96 -3.75 -1.55 -9.74
N LEU A 97 -4.62 -1.89 -8.81
CA LEU A 97 -4.97 -3.28 -8.52
C LEU A 97 -6.38 -3.54 -9.05
N THR A 98 -6.54 -4.61 -9.80
CA THR A 98 -7.86 -5.06 -10.23
C THR A 98 -8.26 -6.22 -9.33
N THR A 99 -9.39 -6.08 -8.63
CA THR A 99 -9.80 -7.06 -7.64
C THR A 99 -11.23 -7.50 -7.87
N GLU A 100 -11.56 -8.73 -7.45
CA GLU A 100 -12.94 -9.20 -7.50
C GLU A 100 -13.80 -8.51 -6.46
N THR A 101 -13.21 -8.20 -5.33
CA THR A 101 -13.90 -7.50 -4.26
C THR A 101 -12.88 -6.66 -3.53
N ILE A 102 -13.30 -5.75 -2.68
CA ILE A 102 -12.38 -4.92 -1.92
C ILE A 102 -12.21 -5.53 -0.53
N GLU A 103 -11.05 -6.11 -0.32
CA GLU A 103 -10.67 -6.65 0.99
C GLU A 103 -9.28 -6.15 1.29
N VAL A 104 -9.18 -5.26 2.26
CA VAL A 104 -7.91 -4.63 2.62
C VAL A 104 -7.70 -4.80 4.10
N ARG A 105 -6.52 -5.23 4.48
CA ARG A 105 -6.15 -5.34 5.88
C ARG A 105 -4.88 -4.56 6.14
N LEU A 106 -4.85 -3.86 7.25
CA LEU A 106 -3.65 -3.17 7.69
C LEU A 106 -3.18 -3.82 8.98
N GLU A 107 -1.98 -4.39 8.94
CA GLU A 107 -1.42 -5.05 10.10
C GLU A 107 -0.15 -4.34 10.52
N ASP A 108 -0.10 -3.86 11.74
CA ASP A 108 1.11 -3.24 12.28
C ASP A 108 2.09 -4.33 12.64
N GLN A 109 3.32 -4.17 12.17
CA GLN A 109 4.38 -5.03 12.57
C GLN A 109 4.93 -4.51 13.87
N ASN A 110 4.95 -5.31 14.89
CA ASN A 110 5.30 -4.85 16.13
C ASN A 110 6.69 -4.78 16.34
N GLU A 111 7.06 -3.84 16.88
CA GLU A 111 8.18 -3.68 17.05
C GLU A 111 8.62 -4.38 18.07
N ILE A 112 8.66 -4.85 18.60
CA ILE A 112 9.02 -5.44 19.50
C ILE A 112 9.65 -5.28 20.16
N LYS A 113 9.84 -5.24 20.59
CA LYS A 113 10.20 -5.12 21.56
C LYS A 113 11.18 -5.57 21.95
#